data_cb0987e41a5382f46fc0618a5033d5dc
#
_entry.id   cb0987e41a5382f46fc0618a5033d5dc
#
_cell.length_a   1.000
_cell.length_b   1.000
_cell.length_c   1.000
_cell.angle_alpha   90.00
_cell.angle_beta   90.00
_cell.angle_gamma   90.00
#
_symmetry.space_group_name_H-M   'P 1'
#
loop_
_entity.id
_entity.type
_entity.pdbx_description
1 polymer ?
#
loop_
_entity_poly.entity_id
_entity_poly.type
_entity_poly.pdbx_seq_one_letter_code
_entity_poly.pdbx_strand_id
1 'polypeptide(L)'
;VYKRQTIYGDHKRYNDVYFSNYPGYYFPGDGAFRDDEGNYRITGRVDDVVIVSGHNLGTAPIEDAINLHKNVVESALVGYPHDIKGNALYAFVILKNHKNIDGIRVEINQLISKTIGPIAKPEKIQIVDGLPKTRSGKIMRRILRKIAAGETDNFGDISTLLNPEIVKQIVNEKK
;
A
#
# COMPACT_ATOMS: atom_id res chain seq x y z
N VAL A 1 -18.54 -2.39 -23.96
CA VAL A 1 -17.11 -2.27 -23.59
C VAL A 1 -16.54 -3.65 -23.37
N TYR A 2 -15.76 -4.12 -24.32
CA TYR A 2 -15.11 -5.44 -24.26
C TYR A 2 -13.84 -5.38 -23.38
N LYS A 3 -13.99 -5.10 -22.10
CA LYS A 3 -12.90 -5.22 -21.13
C LYS A 3 -12.80 -6.66 -20.66
N ARG A 4 -11.58 -7.15 -20.43
CA ARG A 4 -11.32 -8.46 -19.81
C ARG A 4 -11.63 -9.67 -20.68
N GLN A 5 -11.28 -9.59 -21.95
CA GLN A 5 -11.49 -10.72 -22.87
C GLN A 5 -10.51 -11.85 -22.64
N THR A 6 -9.21 -11.52 -22.57
CA THR A 6 -8.12 -12.48 -22.32
C THR A 6 -6.78 -11.75 -22.22
N ILE A 7 -5.70 -12.49 -21.91
CA ILE A 7 -4.32 -12.04 -22.03
C ILE A 7 -3.81 -12.49 -23.40
N TYR A 8 -3.27 -11.56 -24.19
CA TYR A 8 -2.72 -11.88 -25.51
C TYR A 8 -1.60 -12.93 -25.39
N GLY A 9 -1.77 -14.02 -26.13
CA GLY A 9 -0.81 -15.14 -26.14
C GLY A 9 -0.83 -16.05 -24.90
N ASP A 10 -1.64 -15.74 -23.88
CA ASP A 10 -1.65 -16.52 -22.62
C ASP A 10 -3.05 -16.59 -21.97
N HIS A 11 -3.98 -17.24 -22.65
CA HIS A 11 -5.33 -17.45 -22.14
C HIS A 11 -5.37 -18.29 -20.87
N LYS A 12 -4.43 -19.24 -20.72
CA LYS A 12 -4.33 -20.06 -19.50
C LYS A 12 -4.10 -19.18 -18.27
N ARG A 13 -3.15 -18.27 -18.32
CA ARG A 13 -2.88 -17.32 -17.24
C ARG A 13 -4.09 -16.43 -16.92
N TYR A 14 -4.86 -16.04 -17.92
CA TYR A 14 -6.10 -15.29 -17.70
C TYR A 14 -7.08 -16.08 -16.82
N ASN A 15 -7.32 -17.36 -17.15
CA ASN A 15 -8.19 -18.21 -16.35
C ASN A 15 -7.63 -18.47 -14.95
N ASP A 16 -6.34 -18.80 -14.85
CA ASP A 16 -5.69 -19.09 -13.58
C ASP A 16 -5.73 -17.90 -12.61
N VAL A 17 -5.53 -16.69 -13.11
CA VAL A 17 -5.49 -15.47 -12.28
C VAL A 17 -6.86 -14.98 -11.88
N TYR A 18 -7.84 -15.02 -12.80
CA TYR A 18 -9.11 -14.33 -12.59
C TYR A 18 -10.31 -15.23 -12.31
N PHE A 19 -10.23 -16.54 -12.56
CA PHE A 19 -11.38 -17.44 -12.43
C PHE A 19 -11.09 -18.69 -11.58
N SER A 20 -9.84 -18.99 -11.25
CA SER A 20 -9.51 -20.21 -10.49
C SER A 20 -9.99 -20.17 -9.05
N ASN A 21 -9.90 -18.98 -8.39
CA ASN A 21 -10.26 -18.82 -6.99
C ASN A 21 -11.78 -18.90 -6.75
N TYR A 22 -12.58 -18.44 -7.71
CA TYR A 22 -14.04 -18.42 -7.63
C TYR A 22 -14.62 -18.89 -8.98
N PRO A 23 -14.82 -20.19 -9.17
CA PRO A 23 -15.35 -20.73 -10.44
C PRO A 23 -16.65 -20.07 -10.83
N GLY A 24 -16.72 -19.58 -12.08
CA GLY A 24 -17.89 -18.88 -12.62
C GLY A 24 -17.96 -17.38 -12.32
N TYR A 25 -17.04 -16.86 -11.50
CA TYR A 25 -16.98 -15.43 -11.17
C TYR A 25 -15.61 -14.84 -11.53
N TYR A 26 -15.64 -13.63 -12.07
CA TYR A 26 -14.41 -12.87 -12.31
C TYR A 26 -13.91 -12.23 -11.01
N PHE A 27 -12.72 -12.60 -10.57
CA PHE A 27 -12.09 -12.08 -9.36
C PHE A 27 -11.05 -11.00 -9.70
N PRO A 28 -11.34 -9.70 -9.50
CA PRO A 28 -10.39 -8.62 -9.80
C PRO A 28 -9.27 -8.47 -8.76
N GLY A 29 -9.38 -9.14 -7.61
CA GLY A 29 -8.47 -8.99 -6.49
C GLY A 29 -8.75 -7.75 -5.64
N ASP A 30 -9.91 -7.12 -5.81
CA ASP A 30 -10.34 -5.97 -5.02
C ASP A 30 -11.37 -6.42 -3.96
N GLY A 31 -11.22 -5.93 -2.73
CA GLY A 31 -12.20 -6.06 -1.67
C GLY A 31 -13.28 -5.01 -1.82
N ALA A 32 -14.52 -5.37 -1.50
CA ALA A 32 -15.64 -4.43 -1.50
C ALA A 32 -16.57 -4.69 -0.29
N PHE A 33 -17.15 -3.63 0.21
CA PHE A 33 -18.23 -3.66 1.18
C PHE A 33 -19.52 -3.18 0.50
N ARG A 34 -20.63 -3.86 0.77
CA ARG A 34 -21.96 -3.44 0.34
C ARG A 34 -22.77 -3.03 1.55
N ASP A 35 -23.34 -1.81 1.54
CA ASP A 35 -24.21 -1.33 2.59
C ASP A 35 -25.66 -1.86 2.44
N ASP A 36 -26.51 -1.56 3.43
CA ASP A 36 -27.90 -1.98 3.46
C ASP A 36 -28.75 -1.32 2.35
N GLU A 37 -28.31 -0.18 1.83
CA GLU A 37 -28.94 0.53 0.70
C GLU A 37 -28.52 -0.05 -0.65
N GLY A 38 -27.53 -0.95 -0.69
CA GLY A 38 -27.05 -1.60 -1.89
C GLY A 38 -25.87 -0.89 -2.56
N ASN A 39 -25.31 0.17 -1.96
CA ASN A 39 -24.15 0.85 -2.49
C ASN A 39 -22.88 0.03 -2.23
N TYR A 40 -21.90 0.12 -3.12
CA TYR A 40 -20.62 -0.57 -2.99
C TYR A 40 -19.51 0.42 -2.70
N ARG A 41 -18.70 0.11 -1.69
CA ARG A 41 -17.45 0.79 -1.40
C ARG A 41 -16.29 -0.17 -1.63
N ILE A 42 -15.33 0.22 -2.46
CA ILE A 42 -14.07 -0.52 -2.62
C ILE A 42 -13.21 -0.27 -1.38
N THR A 43 -12.77 -1.36 -0.73
CA THR A 43 -12.00 -1.30 0.53
C THR A 43 -10.49 -1.46 0.30
N GLY A 44 -10.08 -1.69 -0.93
CA GLY A 44 -8.68 -1.84 -1.34
C GLY A 44 -8.42 -3.20 -2.00
N ARG A 45 -7.13 -3.49 -2.20
CA ARG A 45 -6.69 -4.78 -2.75
C ARG A 45 -6.73 -5.87 -1.68
N VAL A 46 -7.16 -7.07 -2.04
CA VAL A 46 -7.13 -8.23 -1.14
C VAL A 46 -5.68 -8.62 -0.79
N ASP A 47 -4.76 -8.45 -1.75
CA ASP A 47 -3.32 -8.72 -1.59
C ASP A 47 -2.55 -7.62 -0.84
N ASP A 48 -3.20 -6.48 -0.56
CA ASP A 48 -2.66 -5.39 0.27
C ASP A 48 -3.17 -5.45 1.74
N VAL A 49 -3.92 -6.48 2.12
CA VAL A 49 -4.28 -6.73 3.52
C VAL A 49 -3.05 -7.23 4.28
N VAL A 50 -2.75 -6.60 5.41
CA VAL A 50 -1.63 -6.97 6.29
C VAL A 50 -2.19 -7.60 7.56
N ILE A 51 -1.68 -8.77 7.92
CA ILE A 51 -2.06 -9.45 9.17
C ILE A 51 -1.09 -9.02 10.25
N VAL A 52 -1.56 -8.19 11.20
CA VAL A 52 -0.78 -7.70 12.34
C VAL A 52 -1.35 -8.29 13.62
N SER A 53 -0.58 -9.09 14.34
CA SER A 53 -1.03 -9.76 15.59
C SER A 53 -2.39 -10.45 15.44
N GLY A 54 -2.63 -11.12 14.30
CA GLY A 54 -3.89 -11.83 14.01
C GLY A 54 -5.03 -10.96 13.47
N HIS A 55 -4.85 -9.64 13.34
CA HIS A 55 -5.87 -8.73 12.80
C HIS A 55 -5.60 -8.43 11.32
N ASN A 56 -6.62 -8.56 10.49
CA ASN A 56 -6.57 -8.20 9.08
C ASN A 56 -6.75 -6.69 8.92
N LEU A 57 -5.71 -6.00 8.52
CA LEU A 57 -5.69 -4.55 8.31
C LEU A 57 -5.55 -4.24 6.82
N GLY A 58 -6.57 -3.59 6.25
CA GLY A 58 -6.49 -3.03 4.90
C GLY A 58 -5.57 -1.80 4.90
N THR A 59 -4.70 -1.70 3.91
CA THR A 59 -3.78 -0.54 3.81
C THR A 59 -4.50 0.74 3.44
N ALA A 60 -5.50 0.68 2.55
CA ALA A 60 -6.20 1.85 2.04
C ALA A 60 -6.91 2.70 3.14
N PRO A 61 -7.68 2.13 4.09
CA PRO A 61 -8.28 2.93 5.15
C PRO A 61 -7.24 3.64 6.03
N ILE A 62 -6.06 3.04 6.21
CA ILE A 62 -4.98 3.64 7.01
C ILE A 62 -4.30 4.75 6.23
N GLU A 63 -4.05 4.55 4.93
CA GLU A 63 -3.56 5.60 4.02
C GLU A 63 -4.52 6.79 3.98
N ASP A 64 -5.84 6.53 3.89
CA ASP A 64 -6.87 7.58 3.96
C ASP A 64 -6.76 8.38 5.26
N ALA A 65 -6.61 7.71 6.41
CA ALA A 65 -6.43 8.37 7.70
C ALA A 65 -5.15 9.22 7.76
N ILE A 66 -4.03 8.73 7.21
CA ILE A 66 -2.77 9.50 7.10
C ILE A 66 -2.97 10.75 6.22
N ASN A 67 -3.66 10.59 5.10
CA ASN A 67 -3.88 11.66 4.12
C ASN A 67 -4.84 12.76 4.63
N LEU A 68 -5.58 12.53 5.73
CA LEU A 68 -6.34 13.59 6.41
C LEU A 68 -5.44 14.64 7.09
N HIS A 69 -4.17 14.32 7.33
CA HIS A 69 -3.26 15.27 7.96
C HIS A 69 -2.91 16.40 7.01
N LYS A 70 -3.12 17.65 7.44
CA LYS A 70 -2.99 18.89 6.61
C LYS A 70 -1.65 19.07 5.89
N ASN A 71 -0.58 18.50 6.45
CA ASN A 71 0.78 18.59 5.89
C ASN A 71 1.17 17.38 5.03
N VAL A 72 0.32 16.36 4.93
CA VAL A 72 0.55 15.20 4.06
C VAL A 72 0.08 15.51 2.64
N VAL A 73 0.88 15.14 1.65
CA VAL A 73 0.54 15.20 0.22
C VAL A 73 -0.01 13.86 -0.23
N GLU A 74 0.72 12.80 0.12
CA GLU A 74 0.41 11.44 -0.29
C GLU A 74 1.10 10.45 0.65
N SER A 75 0.52 9.29 0.81
CA SER A 75 1.13 8.21 1.59
C SER A 75 0.98 6.85 0.92
N ALA A 76 1.86 5.93 1.28
CA ALA A 76 1.75 4.52 0.94
C ALA A 76 2.09 3.68 2.16
N LEU A 77 1.24 2.69 2.45
CA LEU A 77 1.41 1.78 3.57
C LEU A 77 1.70 0.37 3.05
N VAL A 78 2.65 -0.30 3.68
CA VAL A 78 2.96 -1.71 3.40
C VAL A 78 3.20 -2.48 4.68
N GLY A 79 2.98 -3.80 4.61
CA GLY A 79 3.42 -4.72 5.65
C GLY A 79 4.87 -5.16 5.41
N TYR A 80 5.59 -5.42 6.50
CA TYR A 80 6.90 -6.06 6.47
C TYR A 80 7.00 -7.09 7.59
N PRO A 81 7.86 -8.13 7.47
CA PRO A 81 8.03 -9.17 8.48
C PRO A 81 8.47 -8.58 9.83
N HIS A 82 7.85 -9.06 10.92
CA HIS A 82 8.15 -8.66 12.28
C HIS A 82 8.14 -9.88 13.22
N ASP A 83 9.19 -10.08 14.01
CA ASP A 83 9.42 -11.30 14.80
C ASP A 83 8.29 -11.64 15.78
N ILE A 84 7.66 -10.64 16.39
CA ILE A 84 6.62 -10.84 17.42
C ILE A 84 5.21 -10.78 16.82
N LYS A 85 4.96 -9.84 15.88
CA LYS A 85 3.62 -9.54 15.35
C LYS A 85 3.28 -10.32 14.07
N GLY A 86 4.22 -11.11 13.55
CA GLY A 86 4.16 -11.70 12.22
C GLY A 86 4.44 -10.66 11.14
N ASN A 87 3.65 -9.60 11.08
CA ASN A 87 3.95 -8.41 10.28
C ASN A 87 3.76 -7.14 11.10
N ALA A 88 4.46 -6.08 10.70
CA ALA A 88 4.24 -4.71 11.16
C ALA A 88 3.96 -3.80 9.97
N LEU A 89 3.40 -2.63 10.26
CA LEU A 89 3.06 -1.63 9.25
C LEU A 89 4.19 -0.62 9.10
N TYR A 90 4.51 -0.29 7.85
CA TYR A 90 5.47 0.74 7.47
C TYR A 90 4.81 1.75 6.55
N ALA A 91 4.76 3.00 6.95
CA ALA A 91 4.22 4.10 6.15
C ALA A 91 5.34 4.92 5.51
N PHE A 92 5.22 5.17 4.21
CA PHE A 92 6.02 6.13 3.45
C PHE A 92 5.14 7.34 3.19
N VAL A 93 5.60 8.54 3.59
CA VAL A 93 4.76 9.75 3.62
C VAL A 93 5.48 10.90 2.93
N ILE A 94 4.83 11.53 1.96
CA ILE A 94 5.28 12.78 1.34
C ILE A 94 4.65 13.95 2.07
N LEU A 95 5.46 14.91 2.51
CA LEU A 95 5.02 16.11 3.21
C LEU A 95 5.06 17.34 2.30
N LYS A 96 4.16 18.31 2.55
CA LYS A 96 4.18 19.65 1.93
C LYS A 96 5.38 20.48 2.39
N ASN A 97 5.79 20.28 3.63
CA ASN A 97 7.00 20.89 4.20
C ASN A 97 7.58 19.97 5.26
N HIS A 98 8.89 20.05 5.47
CA HIS A 98 9.65 19.19 6.37
C HIS A 98 9.92 19.81 7.75
N LYS A 99 9.09 20.78 8.17
CA LYS A 99 9.19 21.37 9.50
C LYS A 99 8.56 20.44 10.54
N ASN A 100 9.25 20.27 11.68
CA ASN A 100 8.74 19.51 12.82
C ASN A 100 8.31 18.06 12.47
N ILE A 101 9.15 17.31 11.77
CA ILE A 101 8.86 15.94 11.31
C ILE A 101 8.41 15.01 12.45
N ASP A 102 9.07 15.08 13.62
CA ASP A 102 8.72 14.21 14.75
C ASP A 102 7.34 14.54 15.32
N GLY A 103 6.97 15.82 15.40
CA GLY A 103 5.62 16.23 15.76
C GLY A 103 4.57 15.71 14.78
N ILE A 104 4.86 15.79 13.48
CA ILE A 104 3.98 15.28 12.43
C ILE A 104 3.77 13.75 12.55
N ARG A 105 4.82 13.00 12.84
CA ARG A 105 4.70 11.54 13.09
C ARG A 105 3.76 11.23 14.26
N VAL A 106 3.85 12.00 15.33
CA VAL A 106 2.96 11.87 16.49
C VAL A 106 1.51 12.20 16.10
N GLU A 107 1.29 13.31 15.38
CA GLU A 107 -0.03 13.74 14.92
C GLU A 107 -0.66 12.69 13.98
N ILE A 108 0.09 12.13 13.04
CA ILE A 108 -0.36 11.04 12.16
C ILE A 108 -0.80 9.82 12.97
N ASN A 109 0.01 9.39 13.95
CA ASN A 109 -0.32 8.24 14.79
C ASN A 109 -1.58 8.49 15.66
N GLN A 110 -1.81 9.72 16.10
CA GLN A 110 -3.03 10.12 16.80
C GLN A 110 -4.25 10.07 15.89
N LEU A 111 -4.14 10.56 14.65
CA LEU A 111 -5.21 10.49 13.66
C LEU A 111 -5.61 9.04 13.37
N ILE A 112 -4.64 8.17 13.10
CA ILE A 112 -4.89 6.74 12.85
C ILE A 112 -5.58 6.09 14.05
N SER A 113 -5.07 6.36 15.27
CA SER A 113 -5.68 5.83 16.50
C SER A 113 -7.13 6.25 16.67
N LYS A 114 -7.45 7.50 16.36
CA LYS A 114 -8.80 8.06 16.50
C LYS A 114 -9.74 7.54 15.42
N THR A 115 -9.26 7.37 14.19
CA THR A 115 -10.10 7.02 13.03
C THR A 115 -10.34 5.52 12.92
N ILE A 116 -9.31 4.71 13.22
CA ILE A 116 -9.34 3.26 13.00
C ILE A 116 -9.13 2.50 14.32
N GLY A 117 -8.10 2.88 15.07
CA GLY A 117 -7.75 2.24 16.33
C GLY A 117 -6.22 2.08 16.50
N PRO A 118 -5.77 1.82 17.74
CA PRO A 118 -4.34 1.76 18.06
C PRO A 118 -3.57 0.66 17.32
N ILE A 119 -4.24 -0.44 16.96
CA ILE A 119 -3.64 -1.58 16.25
C ILE A 119 -3.17 -1.21 14.82
N ALA A 120 -3.77 -0.18 14.23
CA ALA A 120 -3.48 0.27 12.88
C ALA A 120 -2.30 1.26 12.79
N LYS A 121 -1.67 1.61 13.91
CA LYS A 121 -0.51 2.49 13.90
C LYS A 121 0.67 1.87 13.17
N PRO A 122 1.27 2.55 12.19
CA PRO A 122 2.54 2.13 11.63
C PRO A 122 3.62 2.11 12.71
N GLU A 123 4.42 1.06 12.71
CA GLU A 123 5.59 0.99 13.57
C GLU A 123 6.69 1.94 13.09
N LYS A 124 6.77 2.10 11.78
CA LYS A 124 7.71 3.03 11.15
C LYS A 124 6.98 3.98 10.21
N ILE A 125 7.33 5.26 10.29
CA ILE A 125 6.90 6.31 9.37
C ILE A 125 8.15 6.96 8.79
N GLN A 126 8.42 6.72 7.50
CA GLN A 126 9.51 7.35 6.76
C GLN A 126 8.96 8.50 5.94
N ILE A 127 9.53 9.68 6.13
CA ILE A 127 9.26 10.81 5.26
C ILE A 127 10.13 10.66 4.03
N VAL A 128 9.53 10.84 2.86
CA VAL A 128 10.16 10.65 1.55
C VAL A 128 9.78 11.80 0.62
N ASP A 129 10.64 12.10 -0.34
CA ASP A 129 10.38 13.16 -1.33
C ASP A 129 9.46 12.69 -2.47
N GLY A 130 9.31 11.38 -2.62
CA GLY A 130 8.42 10.79 -3.63
C GLY A 130 8.15 9.32 -3.38
N LEU A 131 7.18 8.76 -4.09
CA LEU A 131 6.87 7.34 -4.08
C LEU A 131 7.21 6.71 -5.45
N PRO A 132 7.68 5.45 -5.50
CA PRO A 132 7.94 4.77 -6.75
C PRO A 132 6.63 4.53 -7.51
N LYS A 133 6.43 5.24 -8.61
CA LYS A 133 5.20 5.18 -9.42
C LYS A 133 5.49 4.70 -10.83
N THR A 134 4.55 3.98 -11.41
CA THR A 134 4.53 3.71 -12.85
C THR A 134 4.21 4.98 -13.62
N ARG A 135 4.46 4.97 -14.94
CA ARG A 135 4.08 6.08 -15.84
C ARG A 135 2.59 6.42 -15.82
N SER A 136 1.74 5.48 -15.41
CA SER A 136 0.29 5.70 -15.21
C SER A 136 -0.07 6.24 -13.82
N GLY A 137 0.92 6.59 -12.98
CA GLY A 137 0.72 7.14 -11.64
C GLY A 137 0.44 6.10 -10.54
N LYS A 138 0.49 4.80 -10.86
CA LYS A 138 0.23 3.74 -9.88
C LYS A 138 1.46 3.50 -8.99
N ILE A 139 1.28 3.55 -7.67
CA ILE A 139 2.34 3.27 -6.70
C ILE A 139 2.76 1.80 -6.78
N MET A 140 4.06 1.56 -6.88
CA MET A 140 4.63 0.21 -6.92
C MET A 140 4.93 -0.30 -5.50
N ARG A 141 3.87 -0.71 -4.77
CA ARG A 141 3.97 -1.22 -3.39
C ARG A 141 4.91 -2.40 -3.26
N ARG A 142 5.09 -3.19 -4.30
CA ARG A 142 6.07 -4.29 -4.33
C ARG A 142 7.49 -3.81 -3.97
N ILE A 143 7.90 -2.67 -4.49
CA ILE A 143 9.22 -2.07 -4.20
C ILE A 143 9.27 -1.58 -2.76
N LEU A 144 8.23 -0.89 -2.30
CA LEU A 144 8.15 -0.40 -0.92
C LEU A 144 8.17 -1.53 0.12
N ARG A 145 7.51 -2.67 -0.15
CA ARG A 145 7.57 -3.87 0.71
C ARG A 145 8.99 -4.40 0.84
N LYS A 146 9.74 -4.48 -0.26
CA LYS A 146 11.14 -4.91 -0.25
C LYS A 146 12.01 -3.97 0.55
N ILE A 147 11.87 -2.66 0.34
CA ILE A 147 12.59 -1.66 1.13
C ILE A 147 12.22 -1.79 2.61
N ALA A 148 10.95 -1.90 2.96
CA ALA A 148 10.50 -2.05 4.34
C ALA A 148 11.11 -3.30 4.99
N ALA A 149 11.18 -4.42 4.26
CA ALA A 149 11.80 -5.67 4.69
C ALA A 149 13.35 -5.61 4.84
N GLY A 150 14.00 -4.54 4.36
CA GLY A 150 15.45 -4.37 4.48
C GLY A 150 16.24 -4.67 3.22
N GLU A 151 15.58 -4.97 2.11
CA GLU A 151 16.27 -5.14 0.83
C GLU A 151 16.80 -3.77 0.34
N THR A 152 18.05 -3.75 -0.11
CA THR A 152 18.74 -2.56 -0.62
C THR A 152 18.94 -2.57 -2.14
N ASP A 153 18.73 -3.73 -2.74
CA ASP A 153 18.89 -4.02 -4.16
C ASP A 153 17.83 -5.05 -4.62
N ASN A 154 17.93 -5.56 -5.82
CA ASN A 154 17.05 -6.60 -6.36
C ASN A 154 15.55 -6.26 -6.30
N PHE A 155 15.18 -5.04 -6.68
CA PHE A 155 13.77 -4.62 -6.73
C PHE A 155 13.00 -5.22 -7.94
N GLY A 156 13.65 -6.05 -8.75
CA GLY A 156 13.12 -6.61 -9.99
C GLY A 156 13.03 -5.56 -11.10
N ASP A 157 12.13 -5.76 -12.05
CA ASP A 157 11.97 -4.80 -13.15
C ASP A 157 11.44 -3.46 -12.66
N ILE A 158 12.27 -2.43 -12.80
CA ILE A 158 11.99 -1.01 -12.47
C ILE A 158 11.90 -0.14 -13.73
N SER A 159 11.99 -0.71 -14.92
CA SER A 159 11.99 0.03 -16.20
C SER A 159 10.70 0.80 -16.47
N THR A 160 9.60 0.38 -15.82
CA THR A 160 8.29 1.02 -15.94
C THR A 160 8.09 2.19 -14.97
N LEU A 161 9.06 2.44 -14.07
CA LEU A 161 8.98 3.56 -13.14
C LEU A 161 9.12 4.90 -13.87
N LEU A 162 8.33 5.87 -13.39
CA LEU A 162 8.44 7.27 -13.83
C LEU A 162 9.72 7.92 -13.27
N ASN A 163 10.09 7.56 -12.05
CA ASN A 163 11.19 8.15 -11.27
C ASN A 163 12.02 7.04 -10.59
N PRO A 164 12.83 6.26 -11.32
CA PRO A 164 13.57 5.13 -10.75
C PRO A 164 14.60 5.55 -9.69
N GLU A 165 15.11 6.79 -9.74
CA GLU A 165 16.05 7.37 -8.79
C GLU A 165 15.48 7.45 -7.35
N ILE A 166 14.17 7.61 -7.22
CA ILE A 166 13.49 7.70 -5.90
C ILE A 166 13.69 6.42 -5.07
N VAL A 167 13.82 5.28 -5.72
CA VAL A 167 14.03 4.00 -5.03
C VAL A 167 15.33 4.02 -4.23
N LYS A 168 16.42 4.50 -4.87
CA LYS A 168 17.73 4.63 -4.20
C LYS A 168 17.70 5.65 -3.07
N GLN A 169 16.98 6.76 -3.26
CA GLN A 169 16.84 7.79 -2.24
C GLN A 169 16.12 7.22 -1.01
N ILE A 170 14.96 6.54 -1.19
CA ILE A 170 14.21 5.93 -0.10
C ILE A 170 15.06 4.90 0.67
N VAL A 171 15.86 4.10 -0.03
CA VAL A 171 16.78 3.12 0.59
C VAL A 171 17.84 3.81 1.44
N ASN A 172 18.49 4.87 0.91
CA ASN A 172 19.56 5.58 1.60
C ASN A 172 19.07 6.36 2.84
N GLU A 173 17.84 6.83 2.83
CA GLU A 173 17.22 7.59 3.92
C GLU A 173 16.52 6.70 4.95
N LYS A 174 16.52 5.39 4.76
CA LYS A 174 15.94 4.43 5.69
C LYS A 174 16.70 4.48 7.03
N LYS A 175 15.97 4.81 8.10
CA LYS A 175 16.47 4.82 9.49
C LYS A 175 15.97 3.60 10.26
#